data_ea1d7cab25338ee78c85035532ca845e
#
_entry.id   ea1d7cab25338ee78c85035532ca845e
#
_cell.length_a   1.000
_cell.length_b   1.000
_cell.length_c   1.000
_cell.angle_alpha   90.00
_cell.angle_beta   90.00
_cell.angle_gamma   90.00
#
_symmetry.space_group_name_H-M   'P 1'
#
loop_
_entity.id
_entity.type
_entity.pdbx_description
1 polymer ?
#
loop_
_entity_poly.entity_id
_entity_poly.type
_entity_poly.pdbx_seq_one_letter_code
_entity_poly.pdbx_strand_id
1 'polypeptide(L)'
;MSKVVEISPTTRHEGHSKMVLKVNDQGIIETGNWCSITPVRGVEKLAVGKTPEQVPKIASRVCGICPIAHNLAATEAMEASIKCEIPKDALALRHILQLANRLHSIALHDILILPDLYLPGTETKINPFTAEEPVRTVAKRIQRLREIGQTIGQIAGGDCIHPRNTRVGGMYRNVSEQAKIKMYDLAKEGLTLAKPQMDLMIAILRNYQAREHVDVGGMKVALPKTLGYHNQGYLATHAFYGSSSLDECPGWDIDRFKEVRPWDWYMGEMEVSLEEPRYPIGGTTKIGTKVNPQMEACTGIPMYDGQPVEVGPRARLAVYKGYDEKGTVGQNVAREMEYTDSLYEMIDCIDALNTTGKVVADYIPDGDGSLGWASNEAPRGTDVHIARVKDWKVQYFSMLVPTTWNFATCSAALTGAPWQLAEVIMRGYDPCVSCATHMIVVDEDNKVVAQKLIQ
;
A
#
# COMPACT_ATOMS: atom_id res chain seq x y z
N MET A 1 5.48 -37.00 -7.49
CA MET A 1 6.49 -36.38 -6.58
C MET A 1 6.35 -34.87 -6.70
N SER A 2 6.36 -34.16 -5.60
CA SER A 2 6.31 -32.69 -5.66
C SER A 2 7.61 -32.15 -6.26
N LYS A 3 7.50 -31.14 -7.12
CA LYS A 3 8.63 -30.40 -7.68
C LYS A 3 8.66 -28.96 -7.17
N VAL A 4 9.83 -28.36 -7.16
CA VAL A 4 9.98 -26.92 -6.86
C VAL A 4 10.01 -26.16 -8.17
N VAL A 5 9.17 -25.11 -8.27
CA VAL A 5 9.15 -24.17 -9.39
C VAL A 5 9.53 -22.81 -8.82
N GLU A 6 10.53 -22.19 -9.40
CA GLU A 6 10.92 -20.81 -9.09
C GLU A 6 10.55 -19.89 -10.25
N ILE A 7 9.87 -18.78 -9.93
CA ILE A 7 9.55 -17.69 -10.87
C ILE A 7 10.36 -16.49 -10.40
N SER A 8 11.43 -16.16 -11.15
CA SER A 8 12.38 -15.11 -10.78
C SER A 8 12.96 -14.42 -12.03
N PRO A 9 12.86 -13.08 -12.12
CA PRO A 9 12.00 -12.22 -11.33
C PRO A 9 10.54 -12.37 -11.71
N THR A 10 9.64 -12.03 -10.78
CA THR A 10 8.23 -11.79 -11.11
C THR A 10 8.07 -10.48 -11.86
N THR A 11 7.01 -10.33 -12.64
CA THR A 11 6.86 -9.25 -13.63
C THR A 11 5.61 -8.40 -13.43
N ARG A 12 5.63 -7.20 -14.01
CA ARG A 12 4.50 -6.25 -14.08
C ARG A 12 3.97 -5.84 -12.70
N HIS A 13 4.88 -5.48 -11.81
CA HIS A 13 4.62 -4.84 -10.52
C HIS A 13 5.78 -3.88 -10.20
N GLU A 14 5.66 -3.12 -9.12
CA GLU A 14 6.73 -2.24 -8.66
C GLU A 14 7.75 -3.02 -7.81
N GLY A 15 9.05 -2.80 -8.06
CA GLY A 15 10.16 -3.46 -7.38
C GLY A 15 10.45 -4.85 -7.94
N HIS A 16 11.23 -5.64 -7.20
CA HIS A 16 11.70 -6.96 -7.65
C HIS A 16 11.35 -8.02 -6.61
N SER A 17 10.72 -9.09 -7.08
CA SER A 17 10.36 -10.22 -6.24
C SER A 17 10.48 -11.54 -6.99
N LYS A 18 10.45 -12.63 -6.25
CA LYS A 18 10.39 -13.99 -6.78
C LYS A 18 9.33 -14.81 -6.05
N MET A 19 8.96 -15.92 -6.66
CA MET A 19 8.11 -16.93 -6.03
C MET A 19 8.84 -18.26 -6.01
N VAL A 20 8.75 -18.96 -4.89
CA VAL A 20 9.21 -20.34 -4.73
C VAL A 20 7.99 -21.20 -4.42
N LEU A 21 7.64 -22.09 -5.35
CA LEU A 21 6.40 -22.87 -5.33
C LEU A 21 6.74 -24.35 -5.21
N LYS A 22 6.13 -25.04 -4.25
CA LYS A 22 6.11 -26.50 -4.21
C LYS A 22 4.85 -26.96 -4.95
N VAL A 23 5.02 -27.67 -6.04
CA VAL A 23 3.96 -28.02 -6.99
C VAL A 23 3.83 -29.54 -7.06
N ASN A 24 2.61 -30.06 -6.97
CA ASN A 24 2.32 -31.47 -7.14
C ASN A 24 2.34 -31.93 -8.62
N ASP A 25 2.15 -33.24 -8.86
CA ASP A 25 2.18 -33.83 -10.19
C ASP A 25 1.07 -33.28 -11.13
N GLN A 26 0.01 -32.70 -10.57
CA GLN A 26 -1.09 -32.08 -11.32
C GLN A 26 -0.85 -30.61 -11.66
N GLY A 27 0.29 -30.04 -11.25
CA GLY A 27 0.60 -28.63 -11.46
C GLY A 27 -0.06 -27.70 -10.44
N ILE A 28 -0.57 -28.23 -9.34
CA ILE A 28 -1.20 -27.45 -8.28
C ILE A 28 -0.18 -27.09 -7.20
N ILE A 29 -0.18 -25.86 -6.76
CA ILE A 29 0.69 -25.34 -5.71
C ILE A 29 0.26 -25.93 -4.37
N GLU A 30 1.14 -26.71 -3.72
CA GLU A 30 0.97 -27.23 -2.37
C GLU A 30 1.34 -26.16 -1.33
N THR A 31 2.44 -25.44 -1.59
CA THR A 31 2.87 -24.28 -0.80
C THR A 31 3.53 -23.28 -1.72
N GLY A 32 3.24 -22.01 -1.53
CA GLY A 32 3.82 -20.92 -2.30
C GLY A 32 4.41 -19.84 -1.39
N ASN A 33 5.64 -19.43 -1.67
CA ASN A 33 6.30 -18.34 -0.99
C ASN A 33 6.56 -17.21 -1.98
N TRP A 34 6.02 -16.05 -1.71
CA TRP A 34 6.34 -14.83 -2.43
C TRP A 34 7.37 -14.04 -1.62
N CYS A 35 8.51 -13.73 -2.23
CA CYS A 35 9.66 -13.12 -1.57
C CYS A 35 10.14 -11.89 -2.33
N SER A 36 10.53 -10.85 -1.59
CA SER A 36 11.25 -9.71 -2.16
C SER A 36 12.70 -10.10 -2.49
N ILE A 37 13.20 -9.65 -3.63
CA ILE A 37 14.63 -9.63 -3.97
C ILE A 37 15.15 -8.20 -4.15
N THR A 38 14.32 -7.20 -3.84
CA THR A 38 14.75 -5.79 -3.81
C THR A 38 15.70 -5.59 -2.63
N PRO A 39 16.86 -4.95 -2.83
CA PRO A 39 17.79 -4.66 -1.75
C PRO A 39 17.17 -3.81 -0.66
N VAL A 40 17.48 -4.12 0.59
CA VAL A 40 17.06 -3.34 1.74
C VAL A 40 17.75 -1.98 1.74
N ARG A 41 17.00 -0.89 1.92
CA ARG A 41 17.50 0.47 1.75
C ARG A 41 17.73 1.23 3.06
N GLY A 42 17.27 0.70 4.19
CA GLY A 42 17.46 1.27 5.52
C GLY A 42 16.85 2.66 5.70
N VAL A 43 15.72 2.94 5.08
CA VAL A 43 15.08 4.26 5.08
C VAL A 43 14.69 4.70 6.49
N GLU A 44 14.23 3.79 7.32
CA GLU A 44 13.90 4.06 8.73
C GLU A 44 15.13 4.57 9.51
N LYS A 45 16.28 3.94 9.28
CA LYS A 45 17.55 4.39 9.91
C LYS A 45 17.97 5.79 9.44
N LEU A 46 17.71 6.12 8.17
CA LEU A 46 18.02 7.46 7.64
C LEU A 46 17.19 8.55 8.32
N ALA A 47 16.02 8.21 8.87
CA ALA A 47 15.14 9.15 9.56
C ALA A 47 15.65 9.55 10.95
N VAL A 48 16.39 8.66 11.63
CA VAL A 48 16.90 8.91 13.00
C VAL A 48 17.92 10.06 13.01
N GLY A 49 17.73 10.97 13.96
CA GLY A 49 18.53 12.19 14.11
C GLY A 49 18.15 13.32 13.16
N LYS A 50 17.21 13.11 12.25
CA LYS A 50 16.67 14.16 11.37
C LYS A 50 15.63 15.00 12.11
N THR A 51 15.27 16.15 11.52
CA THR A 51 14.13 16.92 12.00
C THR A 51 12.82 16.28 11.55
N PRO A 52 11.70 16.50 12.26
CA PRO A 52 10.39 16.03 11.84
C PRO A 52 10.01 16.46 10.42
N GLU A 53 10.44 17.62 9.96
CA GLU A 53 10.22 18.13 8.61
C GLU A 53 10.98 17.37 7.51
N GLN A 54 12.08 16.73 7.85
CA GLN A 54 12.90 15.98 6.89
C GLN A 54 12.38 14.57 6.67
N VAL A 55 11.81 13.92 7.71
CA VAL A 55 11.44 12.52 7.68
C VAL A 55 10.33 12.20 6.67
N PRO A 56 9.24 12.98 6.52
CA PRO A 56 8.25 12.74 5.47
C PRO A 56 8.82 12.76 4.06
N LYS A 57 9.81 13.62 3.83
CA LYS A 57 10.52 13.70 2.53
C LYS A 57 11.39 12.48 2.28
N ILE A 58 12.00 11.92 3.33
CA ILE A 58 12.77 10.67 3.27
C ILE A 58 11.81 9.50 3.04
N ALA A 59 10.75 9.38 3.84
CA ALA A 59 9.75 8.32 3.73
C ALA A 59 9.12 8.26 2.33
N SER A 60 8.79 9.40 1.75
CA SER A 60 8.23 9.44 0.38
C SER A 60 9.16 8.87 -0.70
N ARG A 61 10.47 8.75 -0.44
CA ARG A 61 11.44 8.22 -1.40
C ARG A 61 11.52 6.69 -1.43
N VAL A 62 10.76 6.00 -0.58
CA VAL A 62 10.69 4.53 -0.67
C VAL A 62 10.02 4.07 -1.96
N CYS A 63 9.11 4.86 -2.52
CA CYS A 63 8.32 4.49 -3.68
C CYS A 63 8.19 5.63 -4.70
N GLY A 64 7.99 5.28 -5.95
CA GLY A 64 7.64 6.20 -7.04
C GLY A 64 6.15 6.20 -7.43
N ILE A 65 5.34 5.29 -6.85
CA ILE A 65 3.91 5.15 -7.18
C ILE A 65 3.02 5.71 -6.06
N CYS A 66 3.34 5.40 -4.79
CA CYS A 66 2.59 5.82 -3.62
C CYS A 66 3.38 6.74 -2.66
N PRO A 67 4.27 7.62 -3.14
CA PRO A 67 5.09 8.46 -2.26
C PRO A 67 4.26 9.45 -1.44
N ILE A 68 3.09 9.82 -1.93
CA ILE A 68 2.15 10.70 -1.23
C ILE A 68 1.65 10.04 0.05
N ALA A 69 1.24 8.77 -0.01
CA ALA A 69 0.79 8.03 1.16
C ALA A 69 1.86 7.99 2.25
N HIS A 70 3.09 7.59 1.90
CA HIS A 70 4.22 7.57 2.85
C HIS A 70 4.57 8.96 3.39
N ASN A 71 4.47 9.99 2.57
CA ASN A 71 4.69 11.36 3.03
C ASN A 71 3.66 11.78 4.08
N LEU A 72 2.38 11.52 3.80
CA LEU A 72 1.28 11.87 4.71
C LEU A 72 1.36 11.07 6.00
N ALA A 73 1.48 9.75 5.94
CA ALA A 73 1.60 8.90 7.13
C ALA A 73 2.80 9.30 8.00
N ALA A 74 3.95 9.59 7.39
CA ALA A 74 5.11 10.06 8.14
C ALA A 74 4.88 11.45 8.78
N THR A 75 4.25 12.39 8.05
CA THR A 75 3.94 13.72 8.56
C THR A 75 3.04 13.61 9.79
N GLU A 76 1.97 12.84 9.69
CA GLU A 76 0.98 12.64 10.73
C GLU A 76 1.55 11.88 11.94
N ALA A 77 2.44 10.90 11.74
CA ALA A 77 3.14 10.23 12.84
C ALA A 77 4.07 11.20 13.60
N MET A 78 4.73 12.14 12.91
CA MET A 78 5.50 13.20 13.57
C MET A 78 4.58 14.11 14.38
N GLU A 79 3.46 14.54 13.80
CA GLU A 79 2.45 15.39 14.46
C GLU A 79 1.87 14.71 15.70
N ALA A 80 1.54 13.43 15.61
CA ALA A 80 1.07 12.64 16.75
C ALA A 80 2.12 12.55 17.86
N SER A 81 3.39 12.33 17.52
CA SER A 81 4.49 12.27 18.50
C SER A 81 4.72 13.59 19.22
N ILE A 82 4.58 14.71 18.52
CA ILE A 82 4.73 16.06 19.12
C ILE A 82 3.42 16.65 19.62
N LYS A 83 2.30 15.91 19.50
CA LYS A 83 0.95 16.36 19.91
C LYS A 83 0.54 17.67 19.23
N CYS A 84 0.79 17.77 17.93
CA CYS A 84 0.47 18.94 17.11
C CYS A 84 -0.88 18.79 16.44
N GLU A 85 -1.83 19.67 16.77
CA GLU A 85 -3.12 19.74 16.08
C GLU A 85 -3.00 20.54 14.78
N ILE A 86 -3.59 20.03 13.71
CA ILE A 86 -3.55 20.67 12.39
C ILE A 86 -4.89 21.29 12.01
N PRO A 87 -4.88 22.41 11.23
CA PRO A 87 -6.11 23.03 10.76
C PRO A 87 -6.91 22.12 9.81
N LYS A 88 -8.23 22.20 9.87
CA LYS A 88 -9.16 21.40 9.06
C LYS A 88 -8.92 21.55 7.54
N ASP A 89 -8.56 22.75 7.07
CA ASP A 89 -8.32 22.96 5.65
C ASP A 89 -6.99 22.33 5.18
N ALA A 90 -6.01 22.20 6.08
CA ALA A 90 -4.81 21.40 5.82
C ALA A 90 -5.14 19.91 5.68
N LEU A 91 -6.00 19.38 6.56
CA LEU A 91 -6.47 18.01 6.50
C LEU A 91 -7.24 17.77 5.20
N ALA A 92 -8.15 18.67 4.82
CA ALA A 92 -8.89 18.57 3.54
C ALA A 92 -7.96 18.49 2.33
N LEU A 93 -6.91 19.31 2.28
CA LEU A 93 -5.90 19.25 1.22
C LEU A 93 -5.12 17.92 1.20
N ARG A 94 -4.82 17.36 2.37
CA ARG A 94 -4.18 16.05 2.49
C ARG A 94 -5.10 14.93 1.98
N HIS A 95 -6.39 14.98 2.29
CA HIS A 95 -7.38 14.02 1.79
C HIS A 95 -7.47 14.07 0.26
N ILE A 96 -7.58 15.27 -0.33
CA ILE A 96 -7.57 15.46 -1.78
C ILE A 96 -6.29 14.85 -2.39
N LEU A 97 -5.15 15.11 -1.77
CA LEU A 97 -3.85 14.62 -2.21
C LEU A 97 -3.78 13.08 -2.16
N GLN A 98 -4.30 12.47 -1.11
CA GLN A 98 -4.37 11.01 -0.95
C GLN A 98 -5.28 10.36 -1.99
N LEU A 99 -6.46 10.93 -2.22
CA LEU A 99 -7.42 10.45 -3.23
C LEU A 99 -6.85 10.57 -4.64
N ALA A 100 -6.13 11.67 -4.93
CA ALA A 100 -5.43 11.87 -6.19
C ALA A 100 -4.34 10.80 -6.42
N ASN A 101 -3.60 10.42 -5.39
CA ASN A 101 -2.63 9.33 -5.46
C ASN A 101 -3.30 7.97 -5.67
N ARG A 102 -4.45 7.73 -5.05
CA ARG A 102 -5.21 6.49 -5.27
C ARG A 102 -5.66 6.37 -6.71
N LEU A 103 -6.26 7.42 -7.28
CA LEU A 103 -6.69 7.45 -8.67
C LEU A 103 -5.52 7.17 -9.65
N HIS A 104 -4.39 7.85 -9.45
CA HIS A 104 -3.16 7.60 -10.21
C HIS A 104 -2.68 6.15 -10.12
N SER A 105 -2.74 5.56 -8.93
CA SER A 105 -2.23 4.23 -8.67
C SER A 105 -3.11 3.14 -9.26
N ILE A 106 -4.45 3.26 -9.15
CA ILE A 106 -5.40 2.32 -9.77
C ILE A 106 -5.19 2.30 -11.28
N ALA A 107 -5.12 3.49 -11.91
CA ALA A 107 -4.89 3.59 -13.34
C ALA A 107 -3.58 2.94 -13.81
N LEU A 108 -2.53 3.01 -13.01
CA LEU A 108 -1.27 2.31 -13.33
C LEU A 108 -1.44 0.79 -13.19
N HIS A 109 -2.13 0.33 -12.16
CA HIS A 109 -2.39 -1.09 -11.96
C HIS A 109 -3.16 -1.70 -13.11
N ASP A 110 -4.19 -1.01 -13.63
CA ASP A 110 -4.97 -1.47 -14.79
C ASP A 110 -4.07 -1.77 -16.00
N ILE A 111 -3.15 -0.88 -16.32
CA ILE A 111 -2.19 -1.10 -17.42
C ILE A 111 -1.34 -2.36 -17.16
N LEU A 112 -0.97 -2.61 -15.91
CA LEU A 112 -0.10 -3.75 -15.55
C LEU A 112 -0.83 -5.09 -15.62
N ILE A 113 -2.15 -5.13 -15.33
CA ILE A 113 -2.93 -6.38 -15.35
C ILE A 113 -3.57 -6.70 -16.69
N LEU A 114 -3.85 -5.69 -17.54
CA LEU A 114 -4.50 -5.91 -18.84
C LEU A 114 -3.89 -7.06 -19.66
N PRO A 115 -2.55 -7.27 -19.72
CA PRO A 115 -1.97 -8.37 -20.48
C PRO A 115 -2.26 -9.78 -19.94
N ASP A 116 -2.83 -9.90 -18.75
CA ASP A 116 -3.31 -11.19 -18.24
C ASP A 116 -4.70 -11.53 -18.73
N LEU A 117 -5.47 -10.52 -19.11
CA LEU A 117 -6.90 -10.59 -19.34
C LEU A 117 -7.23 -10.76 -20.82
N TYR A 118 -8.47 -11.13 -21.10
CA TYR A 118 -9.01 -11.32 -22.45
C TYR A 118 -10.14 -10.35 -22.71
N LEU A 119 -10.22 -9.82 -23.92
CA LEU A 119 -11.42 -9.10 -24.33
C LEU A 119 -12.63 -10.04 -24.32
N PRO A 120 -13.79 -9.60 -23.81
CA PRO A 120 -15.00 -10.40 -23.86
C PRO A 120 -15.32 -10.91 -25.29
N GLY A 121 -15.59 -12.21 -25.40
CA GLY A 121 -15.89 -12.85 -26.69
C GLY A 121 -14.70 -13.16 -27.58
N THR A 122 -13.46 -12.98 -27.11
CA THR A 122 -12.23 -13.28 -27.87
C THR A 122 -11.30 -14.25 -27.13
N GLU A 123 -10.41 -14.89 -27.90
CA GLU A 123 -9.34 -15.77 -27.40
C GLU A 123 -8.01 -15.01 -27.22
N THR A 124 -7.98 -13.71 -27.54
CA THR A 124 -6.75 -12.94 -27.57
C THR A 124 -6.57 -12.17 -26.27
N LYS A 125 -5.38 -12.29 -25.67
CA LYS A 125 -4.98 -11.46 -24.52
C LYS A 125 -4.87 -10.00 -24.92
N ILE A 126 -5.22 -9.12 -23.97
CA ILE A 126 -5.22 -7.68 -24.20
C ILE A 126 -3.78 -7.15 -24.29
N ASN A 127 -3.45 -6.47 -25.37
CA ASN A 127 -2.23 -5.69 -25.47
C ASN A 127 -2.57 -4.20 -25.25
N PRO A 128 -2.26 -3.59 -24.11
CA PRO A 128 -2.63 -2.21 -23.81
C PRO A 128 -1.94 -1.17 -24.70
N PHE A 129 -0.94 -1.58 -25.47
CA PHE A 129 -0.19 -0.71 -26.39
C PHE A 129 -0.64 -0.83 -27.84
N THR A 130 -1.69 -1.60 -28.10
CA THR A 130 -2.23 -1.70 -29.47
C THR A 130 -2.96 -0.41 -29.89
N ALA A 131 -2.95 -0.13 -31.20
CA ALA A 131 -3.76 0.94 -31.78
C ALA A 131 -5.20 0.53 -32.09
N GLU A 132 -5.55 -0.75 -31.89
CA GLU A 132 -6.83 -1.33 -32.25
C GLU A 132 -7.93 -1.06 -31.21
N GLU A 133 -9.15 -0.84 -31.68
CA GLU A 133 -10.32 -0.71 -30.82
C GLU A 133 -10.84 -2.12 -30.39
N PRO A 134 -11.45 -2.26 -29.20
CA PRO A 134 -11.72 -1.22 -28.21
C PRO A 134 -10.57 -0.94 -27.23
N VAL A 135 -9.45 -1.67 -27.31
CA VAL A 135 -8.32 -1.59 -26.36
C VAL A 135 -7.72 -0.18 -26.33
N ARG A 136 -7.59 0.43 -27.50
CA ARG A 136 -7.09 1.80 -27.61
C ARG A 136 -7.92 2.81 -26.78
N THR A 137 -9.24 2.70 -26.84
CA THR A 137 -10.14 3.56 -26.05
C THR A 137 -9.98 3.31 -24.57
N VAL A 138 -9.88 2.06 -24.15
CA VAL A 138 -9.62 1.65 -22.73
C VAL A 138 -8.31 2.27 -22.24
N ALA A 139 -7.22 2.06 -22.98
CA ALA A 139 -5.89 2.56 -22.61
C ALA A 139 -5.85 4.08 -22.51
N LYS A 140 -6.48 4.80 -23.45
CA LYS A 140 -6.57 6.28 -23.40
C LYS A 140 -7.35 6.76 -22.18
N ARG A 141 -8.43 6.08 -21.82
CA ARG A 141 -9.26 6.43 -20.66
C ARG A 141 -8.48 6.22 -19.36
N ILE A 142 -7.78 5.10 -19.21
CA ILE A 142 -6.90 4.81 -18.08
C ILE A 142 -5.81 5.89 -17.98
N GLN A 143 -5.16 6.21 -19.09
CA GLN A 143 -4.12 7.25 -19.12
C GLN A 143 -4.66 8.61 -18.69
N ARG A 144 -5.87 8.99 -19.15
CA ARG A 144 -6.49 10.26 -18.75
C ARG A 144 -6.86 10.31 -17.29
N LEU A 145 -7.40 9.22 -16.73
CA LEU A 145 -7.68 9.10 -15.30
C LEU A 145 -6.40 9.24 -14.45
N ARG A 146 -5.30 8.63 -14.90
CA ARG A 146 -3.98 8.80 -14.28
C ARG A 146 -3.51 10.25 -14.31
N GLU A 147 -3.61 10.91 -15.46
CA GLU A 147 -3.24 12.31 -15.64
C GLU A 147 -4.07 13.26 -14.76
N ILE A 148 -5.38 13.01 -14.62
CA ILE A 148 -6.26 13.74 -13.72
C ILE A 148 -5.77 13.61 -12.27
N GLY A 149 -5.52 12.40 -11.79
CA GLY A 149 -4.98 12.16 -10.45
C GLY A 149 -3.66 12.91 -10.23
N GLN A 150 -2.72 12.79 -11.16
CA GLN A 150 -1.43 13.48 -11.09
C GLN A 150 -1.57 15.00 -11.08
N THR A 151 -2.46 15.54 -11.90
CA THR A 151 -2.67 17.00 -11.99
C THR A 151 -3.29 17.56 -10.71
N ILE A 152 -4.28 16.88 -10.15
CA ILE A 152 -4.87 17.26 -8.85
C ILE A 152 -3.83 17.14 -7.74
N GLY A 153 -3.07 16.05 -7.72
CA GLY A 153 -1.96 15.87 -6.78
C GLY A 153 -0.90 16.97 -6.88
N GLN A 154 -0.56 17.41 -8.09
CA GLN A 154 0.37 18.53 -8.31
C GLN A 154 -0.21 19.86 -7.80
N ILE A 155 -1.49 20.11 -7.99
CA ILE A 155 -2.14 21.35 -7.52
C ILE A 155 -2.16 21.39 -5.99
N ALA A 156 -2.61 20.32 -5.34
CA ALA A 156 -2.72 20.26 -3.88
C ALA A 156 -1.34 20.08 -3.20
N GLY A 157 -0.50 19.21 -3.75
CA GLY A 157 0.78 18.79 -3.16
C GLY A 157 2.02 19.56 -3.64
N GLY A 158 1.90 20.35 -4.70
CA GLY A 158 3.04 21.07 -5.30
C GLY A 158 3.95 20.20 -6.17
N ASP A 159 3.70 18.89 -6.23
CA ASP A 159 4.37 17.92 -7.08
C ASP A 159 3.44 16.70 -7.21
N CYS A 160 3.40 16.09 -8.38
CA CYS A 160 2.49 14.97 -8.66
C CYS A 160 2.96 13.63 -8.09
N ILE A 161 4.23 13.51 -7.70
CA ILE A 161 4.84 12.29 -7.19
C ILE A 161 5.32 12.50 -5.75
N HIS A 162 6.24 13.44 -5.51
CA HIS A 162 6.79 13.72 -4.19
C HIS A 162 6.28 15.05 -3.64
N PRO A 163 5.24 15.08 -2.81
CA PRO A 163 4.59 16.31 -2.42
C PRO A 163 5.55 17.26 -1.69
N ARG A 164 5.50 18.53 -2.06
CA ARG A 164 6.33 19.59 -1.48
C ARG A 164 5.55 20.54 -0.60
N ASN A 165 4.22 20.50 -0.71
CA ASN A 165 3.33 21.38 0.03
C ASN A 165 2.99 20.86 1.43
N THR A 166 3.26 19.58 1.72
CA THR A 166 3.06 18.98 3.04
C THR A 166 4.16 19.42 4.02
N ARG A 167 3.79 19.69 5.26
CA ARG A 167 4.70 20.00 6.35
C ARG A 167 4.16 19.49 7.69
N VAL A 168 4.99 19.33 8.69
CA VAL A 168 4.56 19.10 10.06
C VAL A 168 3.82 20.34 10.56
N GLY A 169 2.63 20.15 11.13
CA GLY A 169 1.73 21.23 11.50
C GLY A 169 0.83 21.71 10.36
N GLY A 170 0.64 20.91 9.29
CA GLY A 170 -0.32 21.20 8.22
C GLY A 170 0.24 21.18 6.82
N MET A 171 0.02 22.25 6.08
CA MET A 171 0.50 22.46 4.69
C MET A 171 1.26 23.80 4.60
N TYR A 172 2.22 23.93 3.69
CA TYR A 172 2.95 25.21 3.53
C TYR A 172 2.05 26.33 3.00
N ARG A 173 1.10 26.01 2.14
CA ARG A 173 0.17 26.99 1.55
C ARG A 173 -1.14 26.34 1.16
N ASN A 174 -2.19 27.15 1.18
CA ASN A 174 -3.49 26.80 0.63
C ASN A 174 -3.48 26.93 -0.90
N VAL A 175 -4.48 26.38 -1.55
CA VAL A 175 -4.70 26.57 -2.99
C VAL A 175 -5.50 27.84 -3.26
N SER A 176 -5.36 28.42 -4.44
CA SER A 176 -6.21 29.55 -4.86
C SER A 176 -7.60 29.07 -5.26
N GLU A 177 -8.58 29.99 -5.32
CA GLU A 177 -9.94 29.68 -5.80
C GLU A 177 -9.93 29.13 -7.23
N GLN A 178 -9.12 29.69 -8.11
CA GLN A 178 -8.96 29.17 -9.47
C GLN A 178 -8.41 27.74 -9.49
N ALA A 179 -7.47 27.42 -8.60
CA ALA A 179 -6.92 26.08 -8.47
C ALA A 179 -7.97 25.09 -7.92
N LYS A 180 -8.81 25.53 -6.97
CA LYS A 180 -9.94 24.75 -6.46
C LYS A 180 -10.92 24.41 -7.57
N ILE A 181 -11.35 25.42 -8.36
CA ILE A 181 -12.23 25.21 -9.51
C ILE A 181 -11.62 24.22 -10.50
N LYS A 182 -10.34 24.38 -10.83
CA LYS A 182 -9.65 23.45 -11.74
C LYS A 182 -9.61 22.02 -11.20
N MET A 183 -9.36 21.81 -9.92
CA MET A 183 -9.40 20.47 -9.31
C MET A 183 -10.81 19.88 -9.39
N TYR A 184 -11.84 20.69 -9.12
CA TYR A 184 -13.24 20.26 -9.20
C TYR A 184 -13.62 19.81 -10.61
N ASP A 185 -13.29 20.63 -11.64
CA ASP A 185 -13.57 20.30 -13.03
C ASP A 185 -12.87 19.01 -13.47
N LEU A 186 -11.61 18.83 -13.06
CA LEU A 186 -10.86 17.61 -13.33
C LEU A 186 -11.48 16.39 -12.64
N ALA A 187 -11.92 16.52 -11.40
CA ALA A 187 -12.58 15.44 -10.68
C ALA A 187 -13.92 15.05 -11.32
N LYS A 188 -14.70 16.03 -11.78
CA LYS A 188 -15.95 15.81 -12.56
C LYS A 188 -15.68 15.13 -13.89
N GLU A 189 -14.67 15.57 -14.65
CA GLU A 189 -14.22 14.87 -15.86
C GLU A 189 -13.83 13.42 -15.52
N GLY A 190 -13.02 13.24 -14.45
CA GLY A 190 -12.61 11.92 -14.00
C GLY A 190 -13.79 11.00 -13.73
N LEU A 191 -14.84 11.50 -13.07
CA LEU A 191 -16.05 10.71 -12.78
C LEU A 191 -16.78 10.25 -14.05
N THR A 192 -16.84 11.11 -15.09
CA THR A 192 -17.45 10.73 -16.38
C THR A 192 -16.66 9.63 -17.10
N LEU A 193 -15.35 9.57 -16.89
CA LEU A 193 -14.47 8.55 -17.47
C LEU A 193 -14.43 7.27 -16.62
N ALA A 194 -14.41 7.40 -15.28
CA ALA A 194 -14.22 6.31 -14.35
C ALA A 194 -15.37 5.31 -14.40
N LYS A 195 -16.62 5.77 -14.45
CA LYS A 195 -17.77 4.89 -14.45
C LYS A 195 -17.79 3.89 -15.61
N PRO A 196 -17.70 4.31 -16.89
CA PRO A 196 -17.64 3.36 -17.99
C PRO A 196 -16.33 2.56 -18.04
N GLN A 197 -15.25 3.07 -17.44
CA GLN A 197 -14.01 2.32 -17.29
C GLN A 197 -14.19 1.18 -16.29
N MET A 198 -14.71 1.46 -15.10
CA MET A 198 -15.04 0.49 -14.08
C MET A 198 -15.95 -0.61 -14.60
N ASP A 199 -17.06 -0.25 -15.25
CA ASP A 199 -18.03 -1.21 -15.80
C ASP A 199 -17.37 -2.18 -16.81
N LEU A 200 -16.51 -1.63 -17.68
CA LEU A 200 -15.81 -2.43 -18.68
C LEU A 200 -14.73 -3.32 -18.06
N MET A 201 -13.95 -2.81 -17.13
CA MET A 201 -12.91 -3.60 -16.46
C MET A 201 -13.54 -4.73 -15.63
N ILE A 202 -14.65 -4.47 -14.95
CA ILE A 202 -15.40 -5.51 -14.24
C ILE A 202 -15.90 -6.58 -15.23
N ALA A 203 -16.42 -6.21 -16.39
CA ALA A 203 -16.84 -7.17 -17.42
C ALA A 203 -15.66 -8.01 -17.94
N ILE A 204 -14.50 -7.40 -18.17
CA ILE A 204 -13.26 -8.09 -18.58
C ILE A 204 -12.80 -9.07 -17.48
N LEU A 205 -12.80 -8.65 -16.23
CA LEU A 205 -12.42 -9.47 -15.07
C LEU A 205 -13.38 -10.65 -14.89
N ARG A 206 -14.69 -10.46 -15.06
CA ARG A 206 -15.69 -11.54 -15.01
C ARG A 206 -15.54 -12.53 -16.16
N ASN A 207 -15.25 -12.02 -17.36
CA ASN A 207 -14.93 -12.89 -18.51
C ASN A 207 -13.68 -13.74 -18.23
N TYR A 208 -12.63 -13.16 -17.65
CA TYR A 208 -11.44 -13.89 -17.24
C TYR A 208 -11.76 -14.96 -16.19
N GLN A 209 -12.52 -14.63 -15.16
CA GLN A 209 -12.94 -15.55 -14.11
C GLN A 209 -13.69 -16.77 -14.67
N ALA A 210 -14.66 -16.55 -15.57
CA ALA A 210 -15.45 -17.61 -16.17
C ALA A 210 -14.59 -18.52 -17.07
N ARG A 211 -13.63 -17.95 -17.78
CA ARG A 211 -12.78 -18.65 -18.73
C ARG A 211 -11.72 -19.53 -18.06
N GLU A 212 -10.99 -18.96 -17.11
CA GLU A 212 -9.87 -19.65 -16.46
C GLU A 212 -10.34 -20.50 -15.27
N HIS A 213 -11.64 -20.54 -14.98
CA HIS A 213 -12.22 -21.20 -13.80
C HIS A 213 -11.52 -20.76 -12.50
N VAL A 214 -11.12 -19.49 -12.42
CA VAL A 214 -10.30 -18.95 -11.32
C VAL A 214 -11.21 -18.55 -10.16
N ASP A 215 -11.72 -19.51 -9.43
CA ASP A 215 -12.16 -19.32 -8.05
C ASP A 215 -10.98 -19.39 -7.07
N VAL A 216 -9.77 -19.49 -7.61
CA VAL A 216 -8.52 -19.72 -6.89
C VAL A 216 -7.81 -18.39 -6.66
N GLY A 217 -7.14 -18.25 -5.55
CA GLY A 217 -6.47 -16.99 -5.17
C GLY A 217 -7.34 -16.11 -4.31
N GLY A 218 -8.28 -16.70 -3.62
CA GLY A 218 -8.92 -16.15 -2.45
C GLY A 218 -8.42 -16.87 -1.23
N MET A 219 -8.32 -16.16 -0.15
CA MET A 219 -7.96 -16.77 1.10
C MET A 219 -8.92 -17.94 1.42
N LYS A 220 -8.49 -19.17 1.12
CA LYS A 220 -9.03 -20.37 1.74
C LYS A 220 -8.54 -20.53 3.17
N VAL A 221 -7.58 -19.72 3.60
CA VAL A 221 -7.14 -19.70 4.98
C VAL A 221 -8.30 -19.13 5.80
N ALA A 222 -8.79 -19.93 6.73
CA ALA A 222 -9.70 -19.47 7.76
C ALA A 222 -8.94 -18.45 8.62
N LEU A 223 -8.99 -17.18 8.23
CA LEU A 223 -8.49 -16.11 9.06
C LEU A 223 -9.40 -15.97 10.28
N PRO A 224 -8.84 -15.66 11.44
CA PRO A 224 -9.61 -15.68 12.68
C PRO A 224 -10.78 -14.71 12.60
N LYS A 225 -11.94 -15.19 13.07
CA LYS A 225 -13.22 -14.46 13.07
C LYS A 225 -13.27 -13.25 14.01
N THR A 226 -12.18 -12.92 14.70
CA THR A 226 -12.26 -12.12 15.93
C THR A 226 -11.39 -10.88 15.96
N LEU A 227 -10.95 -10.39 14.83
CA LEU A 227 -10.19 -9.15 14.82
C LEU A 227 -11.19 -7.98 14.73
N GLY A 228 -11.29 -7.15 15.73
CA GLY A 228 -12.22 -6.06 15.95
C GLY A 228 -12.84 -5.40 14.71
N TYR A 229 -12.10 -4.65 13.91
CA TYR A 229 -12.50 -4.11 12.62
C TYR A 229 -12.62 -5.13 11.49
N HIS A 230 -12.26 -6.39 11.71
CA HIS A 230 -11.89 -7.30 10.68
C HIS A 230 -12.79 -8.48 10.71
N ASN A 231 -13.90 -8.33 10.11
CA ASN A 231 -14.65 -9.46 9.67
C ASN A 231 -13.79 -10.22 8.65
N GLN A 232 -13.36 -11.44 8.99
CA GLN A 232 -12.72 -12.35 8.04
C GLN A 232 -11.24 -12.08 7.65
N GLY A 233 -10.45 -11.41 8.47
CA GLY A 233 -9.01 -11.23 8.23
C GLY A 233 -8.64 -10.07 7.32
N TYR A 234 -9.52 -9.11 7.17
CA TYR A 234 -9.25 -7.85 6.51
C TYR A 234 -8.89 -6.76 7.52
N LEU A 235 -7.99 -5.89 7.16
CA LEU A 235 -7.61 -4.71 7.93
C LEU A 235 -7.76 -3.46 7.07
N ALA A 236 -8.53 -2.50 7.56
CA ALA A 236 -8.58 -1.16 7.02
C ALA A 236 -8.87 -0.16 8.13
N THR A 237 -8.15 0.94 8.18
CA THR A 237 -8.31 1.99 9.18
C THR A 237 -9.37 3.00 8.79
N HIS A 238 -9.51 3.25 7.47
CA HIS A 238 -10.47 4.17 6.90
C HIS A 238 -11.05 3.62 5.59
N ALA A 239 -12.24 4.07 5.21
CA ALA A 239 -12.90 3.61 3.99
C ALA A 239 -12.19 4.11 2.73
N PHE A 240 -11.82 5.38 2.66
CA PHE A 240 -11.40 6.01 1.42
C PHE A 240 -10.12 6.82 1.51
N TYR A 241 -9.91 7.55 2.56
CA TYR A 241 -8.73 8.41 2.72
C TYR A 241 -8.10 8.14 4.06
N GLY A 242 -6.85 8.36 4.12
CA GLY A 242 -6.14 8.29 5.36
C GLY A 242 -6.37 9.54 6.14
N SER A 243 -6.52 9.44 7.39
CA SER A 243 -6.13 10.44 8.33
C SER A 243 -5.67 9.83 9.61
N SER A 244 -5.10 10.49 10.03
CA SER A 244 -4.34 10.97 11.07
C SER A 244 -4.49 10.34 12.42
N SER A 245 -5.48 10.09 13.04
CA SER A 245 -5.46 9.46 14.35
C SER A 245 -6.23 8.16 14.36
N LEU A 246 -5.61 7.15 14.91
CA LEU A 246 -6.23 5.86 15.13
C LEU A 246 -7.37 5.94 16.18
N ASP A 247 -7.47 7.05 16.91
CA ASP A 247 -8.55 7.31 17.86
C ASP A 247 -9.92 7.38 17.18
N GLU A 248 -9.95 7.70 15.88
CA GLU A 248 -11.17 7.71 15.06
C GLU A 248 -11.57 6.32 14.56
N CYS A 249 -10.70 5.33 14.75
CA CYS A 249 -10.91 3.97 14.31
C CYS A 249 -11.29 3.10 15.50
N PRO A 250 -12.60 2.88 15.79
CA PRO A 250 -13.01 2.11 16.95
C PRO A 250 -12.40 0.70 16.96
N GLY A 251 -11.78 0.24 18.05
CA GLY A 251 -11.17 -1.08 18.26
C GLY A 251 -9.74 -1.23 17.73
N TRP A 252 -9.16 -0.17 17.18
CA TRP A 252 -7.74 -0.15 16.87
C TRP A 252 -6.93 -0.08 18.17
N ASP A 253 -5.92 -0.91 18.21
CA ASP A 253 -4.99 -0.98 19.33
C ASP A 253 -3.59 -1.23 18.78
N ILE A 254 -2.69 -0.29 19.00
CA ILE A 254 -1.31 -0.38 18.51
C ILE A 254 -0.58 -1.59 19.12
N ASP A 255 -0.91 -1.95 20.36
CA ASP A 255 -0.29 -3.06 21.07
C ASP A 255 -0.65 -4.44 20.49
N ARG A 256 -1.69 -4.49 19.64
CA ARG A 256 -2.10 -5.71 18.92
C ARG A 256 -1.26 -5.98 17.69
N PHE A 257 -0.45 -5.02 17.26
CA PHE A 257 0.46 -5.21 16.13
C PHE A 257 1.73 -5.90 16.58
N LYS A 258 2.12 -6.90 15.83
CA LYS A 258 3.42 -7.54 15.90
C LYS A 258 3.95 -7.72 14.50
N GLU A 259 5.25 -7.78 14.37
CA GLU A 259 5.91 -8.08 13.12
C GLU A 259 6.74 -9.35 13.27
N VAL A 260 6.62 -10.24 12.31
CA VAL A 260 7.41 -11.45 12.23
C VAL A 260 8.28 -11.41 10.98
N ARG A 261 9.42 -12.07 11.04
CA ARG A 261 10.27 -12.20 9.86
C ARG A 261 9.63 -13.19 8.87
N PRO A 262 9.79 -13.00 7.54
CA PRO A 262 9.21 -13.91 6.56
C PRO A 262 9.55 -15.38 6.78
N TRP A 263 10.80 -15.68 7.16
CA TRP A 263 11.23 -17.04 7.45
C TRP A 263 10.67 -17.61 8.75
N ASP A 264 10.35 -16.78 9.73
CA ASP A 264 9.71 -17.22 10.98
C ASP A 264 8.26 -17.61 10.73
N TRP A 265 7.59 -16.93 9.79
CA TRP A 265 6.26 -17.29 9.31
C TRP A 265 6.17 -18.73 8.78
N TYR A 266 7.23 -19.16 8.08
CA TYR A 266 7.28 -20.49 7.48
C TYR A 266 7.94 -21.54 8.37
N MET A 267 8.74 -21.15 9.35
CA MET A 267 9.60 -22.02 10.12
C MET A 267 9.42 -21.92 11.65
N GLY A 268 8.46 -21.12 12.12
CA GLY A 268 8.15 -20.93 13.57
C GLY A 268 8.98 -19.87 14.27
N GLU A 269 8.29 -18.97 14.90
CA GLU A 269 8.59 -18.17 16.09
C GLU A 269 9.75 -17.17 16.10
N MET A 270 9.48 -15.93 15.62
CA MET A 270 10.00 -14.75 16.31
C MET A 270 9.06 -13.57 16.13
N GLU A 271 8.31 -13.25 17.16
CA GLU A 271 7.52 -12.03 17.26
C GLU A 271 8.41 -10.86 17.68
N VAL A 272 8.23 -9.72 17.05
CA VAL A 272 8.89 -8.48 17.42
C VAL A 272 7.80 -7.48 17.81
N SER A 273 7.85 -7.02 19.06
CA SER A 273 6.89 -6.02 19.56
C SER A 273 7.07 -4.68 18.87
N LEU A 274 5.96 -3.98 18.62
CA LEU A 274 6.00 -2.61 18.10
C LEU A 274 6.47 -1.58 19.14
N GLU A 275 6.32 -1.86 20.42
CA GLU A 275 6.71 -0.96 21.50
C GLU A 275 8.21 -0.97 21.78
N GLU A 276 8.85 -2.13 21.66
CA GLU A 276 10.30 -2.19 21.72
C GLU A 276 10.85 -1.77 20.35
N PRO A 277 11.95 -1.01 20.34
CA PRO A 277 12.61 -0.76 19.06
C PRO A 277 12.90 -2.12 18.44
N ARG A 278 12.06 -2.52 17.48
CA ARG A 278 12.21 -3.75 16.67
C ARG A 278 13.61 -3.85 16.12
N TYR A 279 14.25 -2.75 16.17
CA TYR A 279 15.56 -2.51 15.65
C TYR A 279 16.37 -1.75 16.68
N PRO A 280 17.55 -2.22 17.07
CA PRO A 280 18.43 -1.39 17.86
C PRO A 280 18.62 -0.08 17.08
N ILE A 281 18.08 0.99 17.65
CA ILE A 281 18.11 2.38 17.16
C ILE A 281 18.36 2.48 15.65
N GLY A 282 17.28 2.66 14.87
CA GLY A 282 17.40 2.99 13.46
C GLY A 282 17.03 1.92 12.46
N GLY A 283 16.06 1.08 12.73
CA GLY A 283 15.46 0.20 11.74
C GLY A 283 16.32 -0.99 11.34
N THR A 284 17.02 -1.59 12.30
CA THR A 284 17.80 -2.84 12.09
C THR A 284 17.16 -4.01 12.83
N THR A 285 16.86 -5.08 12.12
CA THR A 285 16.41 -6.35 12.71
C THR A 285 17.61 -7.28 12.87
N LYS A 286 17.78 -7.89 14.04
CA LYS A 286 18.74 -8.98 14.19
C LYS A 286 18.21 -10.21 13.48
N ILE A 287 19.00 -10.77 12.59
CA ILE A 287 18.74 -12.08 11.99
C ILE A 287 19.54 -13.10 12.78
N GLY A 288 18.86 -14.17 13.23
CA GLY A 288 19.55 -15.33 13.75
C GLY A 288 20.46 -16.00 12.70
N THR A 289 21.48 -16.67 13.11
CA THR A 289 22.60 -17.23 12.32
C THR A 289 22.18 -18.27 11.24
N LYS A 290 20.93 -18.67 11.20
CA LYS A 290 20.40 -19.61 10.20
C LYS A 290 19.48 -18.90 9.23
N VAL A 291 20.03 -17.99 8.45
CA VAL A 291 19.32 -17.47 7.26
C VAL A 291 19.23 -18.63 6.26
N ASN A 292 18.00 -19.03 5.91
CA ASN A 292 17.81 -19.89 4.77
C ASN A 292 18.29 -19.12 3.53
N PRO A 293 19.36 -19.52 2.86
CA PRO A 293 19.91 -18.77 1.72
C PRO A 293 18.94 -18.66 0.53
N GLN A 294 17.81 -19.38 0.55
CA GLN A 294 16.74 -19.27 -0.43
C GLN A 294 15.72 -18.16 -0.10
N MET A 295 15.80 -17.57 1.09
CA MET A 295 14.89 -16.50 1.51
C MET A 295 15.66 -15.18 1.59
N GLU A 296 15.74 -14.51 0.47
CA GLU A 296 16.42 -13.20 0.33
C GLU A 296 15.54 -12.03 0.81
N ALA A 297 14.32 -12.30 1.26
CA ALA A 297 13.40 -11.29 1.72
C ALA A 297 13.82 -10.75 3.09
N CYS A 298 14.23 -9.51 3.10
CA CYS A 298 14.66 -8.78 4.29
C CYS A 298 13.60 -7.79 4.77
N THR A 299 12.34 -8.22 4.80
CA THR A 299 11.24 -7.41 5.31
C THR A 299 10.52 -8.16 6.43
N GLY A 300 9.99 -7.42 7.39
CA GLY A 300 9.07 -7.98 8.38
C GLY A 300 7.69 -8.20 7.76
N ILE A 301 6.95 -9.15 8.31
CA ILE A 301 5.54 -9.34 8.01
C ILE A 301 4.75 -8.86 9.21
N PRO A 302 4.01 -7.75 9.10
CA PRO A 302 3.16 -7.29 10.18
C PRO A 302 2.06 -8.31 10.46
N MET A 303 1.78 -8.52 11.73
CA MET A 303 0.71 -9.35 12.24
C MET A 303 -0.23 -8.52 13.09
N TYR A 304 -1.50 -8.83 13.05
CA TYR A 304 -2.48 -8.26 13.95
C TYR A 304 -3.10 -9.38 14.79
N ASP A 305 -3.01 -9.29 16.11
CA ASP A 305 -3.31 -10.39 17.05
C ASP A 305 -2.61 -11.71 16.70
N GLY A 306 -1.36 -11.62 16.27
CA GLY A 306 -0.57 -12.81 15.89
C GLY A 306 -1.03 -13.48 14.60
N GLN A 307 -1.85 -12.82 13.80
CA GLN A 307 -2.38 -13.37 12.54
C GLN A 307 -2.07 -12.43 11.37
N PRO A 308 -1.80 -12.98 10.18
CA PRO A 308 -1.73 -12.17 8.98
C PRO A 308 -3.09 -11.60 8.61
N VAL A 309 -3.09 -10.41 8.06
CA VAL A 309 -4.30 -9.75 7.56
C VAL A 309 -4.08 -9.27 6.15
N GLU A 310 -5.14 -9.25 5.35
CA GLU A 310 -5.14 -8.60 4.05
C GLU A 310 -5.51 -7.13 4.20
N VAL A 311 -4.79 -6.27 3.52
CA VAL A 311 -5.05 -4.85 3.41
C VAL A 311 -5.28 -4.45 1.95
N GLY A 312 -5.91 -3.31 1.71
CA GLY A 312 -6.12 -2.78 0.37
C GLY A 312 -7.60 -2.64 -0.03
N PRO A 313 -7.89 -2.50 -1.32
CA PRO A 313 -9.23 -2.20 -1.81
C PRO A 313 -10.31 -3.15 -1.29
N ARG A 314 -10.07 -4.47 -1.40
CA ARG A 314 -11.03 -5.46 -0.91
C ARG A 314 -11.23 -5.35 0.60
N ALA A 315 -10.15 -5.16 1.37
CA ALA A 315 -10.24 -5.01 2.81
C ALA A 315 -11.07 -3.78 3.21
N ARG A 316 -10.85 -2.62 2.56
CA ARG A 316 -11.64 -1.40 2.80
C ARG A 316 -13.13 -1.62 2.50
N LEU A 317 -13.43 -2.18 1.34
CA LEU A 317 -14.82 -2.44 0.97
C LEU A 317 -15.47 -3.51 1.86
N ALA A 318 -14.72 -4.54 2.27
CA ALA A 318 -15.23 -5.56 3.17
C ALA A 318 -15.58 -4.97 4.55
N VAL A 319 -14.66 -4.18 5.11
CA VAL A 319 -14.83 -3.59 6.44
C VAL A 319 -15.94 -2.54 6.47
N TYR A 320 -16.01 -1.65 5.48
CA TYR A 320 -16.90 -0.49 5.52
C TYR A 320 -18.16 -0.61 4.67
N LYS A 321 -18.19 -1.51 3.68
CA LYS A 321 -19.34 -1.66 2.76
C LYS A 321 -19.88 -3.10 2.68
N GLY A 322 -19.32 -4.03 3.45
CA GLY A 322 -19.78 -5.42 3.45
C GLY A 322 -19.48 -6.19 2.15
N TYR A 323 -18.47 -5.79 1.40
CA TYR A 323 -18.02 -6.51 0.21
C TYR A 323 -17.47 -7.89 0.59
N ASP A 324 -17.92 -8.95 -0.09
CA ASP A 324 -17.62 -10.33 0.29
C ASP A 324 -17.04 -11.20 -0.84
N GLU A 325 -16.79 -10.63 -2.03
CA GLU A 325 -16.23 -11.38 -3.14
C GLU A 325 -14.81 -11.86 -2.85
N LYS A 326 -14.61 -13.15 -3.06
CA LYS A 326 -13.33 -13.83 -2.83
C LYS A 326 -12.49 -13.88 -4.11
N GLY A 327 -11.25 -14.36 -3.98
CA GLY A 327 -10.37 -14.60 -5.09
C GLY A 327 -9.70 -13.35 -5.66
N THR A 328 -8.80 -13.59 -6.60
CA THR A 328 -8.03 -12.55 -7.28
C THR A 328 -8.93 -11.61 -8.09
N VAL A 329 -9.98 -12.14 -8.71
CA VAL A 329 -10.92 -11.32 -9.47
C VAL A 329 -11.70 -10.41 -8.54
N GLY A 330 -12.23 -10.92 -7.41
CA GLY A 330 -12.90 -10.10 -6.40
C GLY A 330 -12.02 -8.98 -5.86
N GLN A 331 -10.73 -9.23 -5.68
CA GLN A 331 -9.77 -8.22 -5.25
C GLN A 331 -9.58 -7.10 -6.30
N ASN A 332 -9.50 -7.46 -7.58
CA ASN A 332 -9.42 -6.47 -8.65
C ASN A 332 -10.74 -5.73 -8.87
N VAL A 333 -11.89 -6.42 -8.80
CA VAL A 333 -13.20 -5.76 -8.85
C VAL A 333 -13.35 -4.71 -7.74
N ALA A 334 -12.94 -5.03 -6.52
CA ALA A 334 -12.93 -4.07 -5.42
C ALA A 334 -12.10 -2.82 -5.75
N ARG A 335 -10.95 -3.00 -6.39
CA ARG A 335 -10.08 -1.89 -6.82
C ARG A 335 -10.74 -1.02 -7.89
N GLU A 336 -11.42 -1.64 -8.86
CA GLU A 336 -12.18 -0.89 -9.88
C GLU A 336 -13.30 -0.03 -9.26
N MET A 337 -13.99 -0.54 -8.25
CA MET A 337 -15.03 0.23 -7.56
C MET A 337 -14.48 1.48 -6.89
N GLU A 338 -13.23 1.46 -6.43
CA GLU A 338 -12.59 2.62 -5.82
C GLU A 338 -12.33 3.79 -6.78
N TYR A 339 -12.39 3.60 -8.08
CA TYR A 339 -12.33 4.73 -9.03
C TYR A 339 -13.44 5.74 -8.78
N THR A 340 -14.67 5.26 -8.81
CA THR A 340 -15.84 6.13 -8.63
C THR A 340 -15.93 6.62 -7.20
N ASP A 341 -15.70 5.76 -6.23
CA ASP A 341 -15.75 6.11 -4.81
C ASP A 341 -14.73 7.22 -4.48
N SER A 342 -13.49 7.09 -4.95
CA SER A 342 -12.45 8.11 -4.72
C SER A 342 -12.78 9.44 -5.37
N LEU A 343 -13.42 9.44 -6.53
CA LEU A 343 -13.78 10.67 -7.23
C LEU A 343 -14.98 11.39 -6.60
N TYR A 344 -15.97 10.65 -6.11
CA TYR A 344 -17.07 11.24 -5.34
C TYR A 344 -16.55 11.91 -4.07
N GLU A 345 -15.76 11.20 -3.30
CA GLU A 345 -15.15 11.71 -2.07
C GLU A 345 -14.25 12.93 -2.35
N MET A 346 -13.47 12.86 -3.44
CA MET A 346 -12.60 13.97 -3.85
C MET A 346 -13.41 15.22 -4.19
N ILE A 347 -14.55 15.08 -4.88
CA ILE A 347 -15.44 16.20 -5.22
C ILE A 347 -15.97 16.83 -3.92
N ASP A 348 -16.44 16.02 -2.99
CA ASP A 348 -16.97 16.49 -1.71
C ASP A 348 -15.89 17.20 -0.88
N CYS A 349 -14.68 16.66 -0.83
CA CYS A 349 -13.53 17.30 -0.16
C CYS A 349 -13.14 18.64 -0.81
N ILE A 350 -13.15 18.72 -2.14
CA ILE A 350 -12.85 19.96 -2.87
C ILE A 350 -13.94 20.99 -2.62
N ASP A 351 -15.21 20.60 -2.64
CA ASP A 351 -16.34 21.52 -2.37
C ASP A 351 -16.25 22.10 -0.96
N ALA A 352 -15.93 21.26 0.02
CA ALA A 352 -15.80 21.69 1.42
C ALA A 352 -14.55 22.52 1.73
N LEU A 353 -13.56 22.53 0.83
CA LEU A 353 -12.28 23.22 1.04
C LEU A 353 -12.46 24.75 1.05
N ASN A 354 -12.04 25.40 2.15
CA ASN A 354 -11.97 26.85 2.24
C ASN A 354 -10.60 27.38 1.79
N THR A 355 -10.54 27.98 0.62
CA THR A 355 -9.30 28.49 0.01
C THR A 355 -8.64 29.65 0.75
N THR A 356 -9.39 30.34 1.63
CA THR A 356 -8.88 31.40 2.52
C THR A 356 -8.64 30.88 3.94
N GLY A 357 -8.95 29.63 4.21
CA GLY A 357 -8.79 28.99 5.50
C GLY A 357 -7.34 28.80 5.86
N LYS A 358 -7.10 28.64 7.17
CA LYS A 358 -5.78 28.39 7.71
C LYS A 358 -5.33 26.97 7.42
N VAL A 359 -4.08 26.82 7.01
CA VAL A 359 -3.50 25.50 6.69
C VAL A 359 -2.20 25.21 7.46
N VAL A 360 -1.82 26.09 8.39
CA VAL A 360 -0.67 25.92 9.28
C VAL A 360 -1.13 26.04 10.71
N ALA A 361 -0.69 25.14 11.57
CA ALA A 361 -0.93 25.19 13.01
C ALA A 361 -0.35 26.48 13.63
N ASP A 362 -1.04 26.99 14.66
CA ASP A 362 -0.58 28.19 15.37
C ASP A 362 0.69 27.95 16.18
N TYR A 363 0.82 26.74 16.69
CA TYR A 363 1.94 26.30 17.50
C TYR A 363 2.35 24.88 17.09
N ILE A 364 3.62 24.66 16.97
CA ILE A 364 4.22 23.35 16.65
C ILE A 364 5.18 23.01 17.79
N PRO A 365 4.84 22.02 18.63
CA PRO A 365 5.71 21.61 19.73
C PRO A 365 7.02 20.97 19.27
N ASP A 366 8.08 21.06 20.10
CA ASP A 366 9.39 20.45 19.80
C ASP A 366 9.42 18.92 20.06
N GLY A 367 8.39 18.39 20.74
CA GLY A 367 8.29 16.99 21.11
C GLY A 367 8.96 16.67 22.45
N ASP A 368 8.26 15.85 23.25
CA ASP A 368 8.68 15.43 24.59
C ASP A 368 9.28 14.01 24.64
N GLY A 369 9.36 13.35 23.49
CA GLY A 369 9.79 11.96 23.37
C GLY A 369 8.67 10.95 23.45
N SER A 370 7.40 11.40 23.43
CA SER A 370 6.24 10.52 23.34
C SER A 370 6.24 9.73 22.02
N LEU A 371 5.75 8.50 22.07
CA LEU A 371 5.49 7.72 20.88
C LEU A 371 4.25 8.29 20.18
N GLY A 372 4.39 8.57 18.91
CA GLY A 372 3.28 8.95 18.04
C GLY A 372 3.19 8.00 16.86
N TRP A 373 2.00 7.79 16.37
CA TRP A 373 1.77 6.99 15.20
C TRP A 373 0.54 7.47 14.43
N ALA A 374 0.53 7.19 13.15
CA ALA A 374 -0.58 7.50 12.27
C ALA A 374 -0.75 6.40 11.24
N SER A 375 -1.96 6.25 10.77
CA SER A 375 -2.28 5.36 9.65
C SER A 375 -2.90 6.13 8.50
N ASN A 376 -2.71 5.58 7.32
CA ASN A 376 -3.22 6.13 6.09
C ASN A 376 -3.64 4.95 5.20
N GLU A 377 -4.77 5.06 4.54
CA GLU A 377 -5.19 4.06 3.56
C GLU A 377 -4.57 4.37 2.20
N ALA A 378 -3.33 3.95 2.03
CA ALA A 378 -2.62 4.00 0.77
C ALA A 378 -3.36 3.22 -0.33
N PRO A 379 -3.08 3.43 -1.63
CA PRO A 379 -3.74 2.70 -2.71
C PRO A 379 -3.76 1.17 -2.48
N ARG A 380 -2.68 0.63 -1.91
CA ARG A 380 -2.48 -0.82 -1.68
C ARG A 380 -2.89 -1.29 -0.30
N GLY A 381 -3.35 -0.39 0.57
CA GLY A 381 -3.86 -0.72 1.90
C GLY A 381 -3.28 0.11 3.02
N THR A 382 -3.45 -0.38 4.23
CA THR A 382 -3.07 0.27 5.48
C THR A 382 -1.57 0.49 5.57
N ASP A 383 -1.18 1.76 5.70
CA ASP A 383 0.20 2.24 5.84
C ASP A 383 0.35 2.92 7.20
N VAL A 384 1.00 2.26 8.15
CA VAL A 384 1.17 2.77 9.52
C VAL A 384 2.59 3.23 9.72
N HIS A 385 2.76 4.48 10.12
CA HIS A 385 4.05 5.02 10.51
C HIS A 385 4.07 5.35 11.99
N ILE A 386 5.22 5.09 12.62
CA ILE A 386 5.44 5.25 14.05
C ILE A 386 6.66 6.12 14.24
N ALA A 387 6.57 7.11 15.13
CA ALA A 387 7.65 8.05 15.36
C ALA A 387 7.81 8.37 16.86
N ARG A 388 9.02 8.73 17.23
CA ARG A 388 9.34 9.36 18.50
C ARG A 388 10.19 10.59 18.24
N VAL A 389 9.67 11.76 18.64
CA VAL A 389 10.34 13.05 18.46
C VAL A 389 10.61 13.67 19.81
N LYS A 390 11.84 14.11 20.03
CA LYS A 390 12.25 14.86 21.21
C LYS A 390 13.18 15.98 20.80
N ASP A 391 12.95 17.17 21.34
CA ASP A 391 13.78 18.37 21.08
C ASP A 391 13.98 18.60 19.57
N TRP A 392 12.89 18.52 18.79
CA TRP A 392 12.86 18.64 17.32
C TRP A 392 13.79 17.67 16.58
N LYS A 393 14.06 16.50 17.19
CA LYS A 393 14.87 15.42 16.59
C LYS A 393 14.11 14.09 16.65
N VAL A 394 14.09 13.38 15.54
CA VAL A 394 13.51 12.05 15.44
C VAL A 394 14.45 11.05 16.09
N GLN A 395 13.98 10.38 17.13
CA GLN A 395 14.72 9.36 17.88
C GLN A 395 14.39 7.95 17.40
N TYR A 396 13.18 7.76 16.91
CA TYR A 396 12.70 6.50 16.38
C TYR A 396 11.74 6.76 15.22
N PHE A 397 11.81 5.91 14.20
CA PHE A 397 10.89 5.91 13.08
C PHE A 397 10.73 4.50 12.52
N SER A 398 9.51 4.07 12.27
CA SER A 398 9.20 2.78 11.67
C SER A 398 7.99 2.88 10.77
N MET A 399 7.92 1.98 9.77
CA MET A 399 6.87 1.93 8.76
C MET A 399 6.33 0.50 8.62
N LEU A 400 5.01 0.34 8.72
CA LEU A 400 4.27 -0.87 8.37
C LEU A 400 3.53 -0.61 7.07
N VAL A 401 4.13 -0.99 5.96
CA VAL A 401 3.62 -0.60 4.65
C VAL A 401 2.69 -1.66 4.04
N PRO A 402 1.76 -1.28 3.15
CA PRO A 402 0.72 -2.19 2.65
C PRO A 402 1.24 -3.50 2.08
N THR A 403 2.29 -3.47 1.30
CA THR A 403 2.82 -4.68 0.66
C THR A 403 3.44 -5.64 1.66
N THR A 404 3.98 -5.17 2.80
CA THR A 404 4.47 -6.08 3.84
C THR A 404 3.36 -6.89 4.49
N TRP A 405 2.18 -6.29 4.73
CA TRP A 405 0.99 -7.01 5.19
C TRP A 405 0.58 -8.10 4.20
N ASN A 406 0.61 -7.76 2.90
CA ASN A 406 0.10 -8.63 1.84
C ASN A 406 1.07 -9.76 1.44
N PHE A 407 2.32 -9.80 1.92
CA PHE A 407 3.23 -10.91 1.62
C PHE A 407 2.70 -12.26 2.12
N ALA A 408 2.26 -12.31 3.36
CA ALA A 408 1.75 -13.55 3.96
C ALA A 408 0.42 -13.98 3.32
N THR A 409 -0.50 -13.04 3.11
CA THR A 409 -1.82 -13.33 2.52
C THR A 409 -1.73 -13.71 1.05
N CYS A 410 -0.83 -13.09 0.29
CA CYS A 410 -0.53 -13.49 -1.08
C CYS A 410 0.08 -14.91 -1.13
N SER A 411 1.05 -15.20 -0.28
CA SER A 411 1.66 -16.54 -0.20
C SER A 411 0.61 -17.60 0.14
N ALA A 412 -0.30 -17.31 1.06
CA ALA A 412 -1.43 -18.20 1.36
C ALA A 412 -2.39 -18.37 0.18
N ALA A 413 -2.67 -17.30 -0.56
CA ALA A 413 -3.56 -17.31 -1.72
C ALA A 413 -3.02 -18.15 -2.90
N LEU A 414 -1.71 -18.37 -2.97
CA LEU A 414 -1.09 -19.24 -3.98
C LEU A 414 -1.44 -20.72 -3.79
N THR A 415 -1.66 -21.15 -2.54
CA THR A 415 -1.92 -22.56 -2.23
C THR A 415 -3.24 -23.05 -2.85
N GLY A 416 -3.18 -24.17 -3.55
CA GLY A 416 -4.33 -24.77 -4.24
C GLY A 416 -4.56 -24.20 -5.65
N ALA A 417 -3.78 -23.23 -6.10
CA ALA A 417 -3.86 -22.70 -7.45
C ALA A 417 -2.96 -23.47 -8.45
N PRO A 418 -3.29 -23.49 -9.73
CA PRO A 418 -2.34 -23.86 -10.79
C PRO A 418 -1.13 -22.92 -10.76
N TRP A 419 0.09 -23.46 -10.84
CA TRP A 419 1.29 -22.66 -10.72
C TRP A 419 1.45 -21.59 -11.82
N GLN A 420 0.85 -21.80 -12.98
CA GLN A 420 0.85 -20.84 -14.09
C GLN A 420 0.10 -19.54 -13.74
N LEU A 421 -0.80 -19.59 -12.76
CA LEU A 421 -1.57 -18.42 -12.31
C LEU A 421 -0.90 -17.67 -11.15
N ALA A 422 0.26 -18.13 -10.68
CA ALA A 422 0.91 -17.55 -9.50
C ALA A 422 1.16 -16.04 -9.64
N GLU A 423 1.70 -15.58 -10.78
CA GLU A 423 1.93 -14.16 -11.02
C GLU A 423 0.62 -13.36 -11.16
N VAL A 424 -0.44 -13.96 -11.71
CA VAL A 424 -1.76 -13.30 -11.80
C VAL A 424 -2.34 -13.07 -10.40
N ILE A 425 -2.21 -14.08 -9.52
CA ILE A 425 -2.64 -13.99 -8.12
C ILE A 425 -1.86 -12.89 -7.41
N MET A 426 -0.55 -12.86 -7.54
CA MET A 426 0.30 -11.82 -6.96
C MET A 426 -0.08 -10.43 -7.46
N ARG A 427 -0.27 -10.27 -8.77
CA ARG A 427 -0.66 -8.98 -9.35
C ARG A 427 -2.02 -8.48 -8.85
N GLY A 428 -2.92 -9.38 -8.46
CA GLY A 428 -4.17 -9.00 -7.78
C GLY A 428 -3.93 -8.16 -6.51
N TYR A 429 -2.84 -8.41 -5.79
CA TYR A 429 -2.44 -7.62 -4.62
C TYR A 429 -1.79 -6.27 -4.97
N ASP A 430 -1.54 -5.98 -6.26
CA ASP A 430 -0.89 -4.74 -6.71
C ASP A 430 0.43 -4.46 -5.96
N PRO A 431 1.45 -5.33 -6.06
CA PRO A 431 2.62 -5.23 -5.22
C PRO A 431 3.44 -3.96 -5.45
N CYS A 432 3.87 -3.35 -4.34
CA CYS A 432 4.89 -2.30 -4.31
C CYS A 432 6.06 -2.78 -3.44
N VAL A 433 6.93 -3.60 -4.03
CA VAL A 433 7.99 -4.31 -3.28
C VAL A 433 9.05 -3.35 -2.76
N SER A 434 9.34 -2.28 -3.48
CA SER A 434 10.27 -1.25 -2.99
C SER A 434 9.78 -0.58 -1.69
N CYS A 435 8.47 -0.43 -1.49
CA CYS A 435 7.92 0.02 -0.21
C CYS A 435 8.25 -0.95 0.91
N ALA A 436 8.17 -2.25 0.63
CA ALA A 436 8.38 -3.31 1.61
C ALA A 436 9.84 -3.48 2.06
N THR A 437 10.81 -2.93 1.35
CA THR A 437 12.25 -3.12 1.61
C THR A 437 12.91 -1.89 2.22
N HIS A 438 12.28 -1.30 3.20
CA HIS A 438 12.75 -0.08 3.88
C HIS A 438 13.65 -0.34 5.09
N MET A 439 13.76 -1.60 5.55
CA MET A 439 14.50 -2.02 6.73
C MET A 439 15.96 -2.35 6.43
N ILE A 440 16.82 -2.32 7.44
CA ILE A 440 18.16 -2.92 7.41
C ILE A 440 18.16 -4.19 8.26
N VAL A 441 18.74 -5.24 7.73
CA VAL A 441 18.87 -6.52 8.42
C VAL A 441 20.30 -6.76 8.84
N VAL A 442 20.53 -7.06 10.10
CA VAL A 442 21.85 -7.34 10.68
C VAL A 442 21.89 -8.73 11.31
N ASP A 443 23.08 -9.34 11.36
CA ASP A 443 23.32 -10.57 12.11
C ASP A 443 23.44 -10.31 13.62
N GLU A 444 23.75 -11.36 14.38
CA GLU A 444 23.91 -11.30 15.83
C GLU A 444 25.04 -10.37 16.27
N ASP A 445 26.03 -10.14 15.41
CA ASP A 445 27.16 -9.22 15.64
C ASP A 445 26.87 -7.77 15.20
N ASN A 446 25.61 -7.45 14.86
CA ASN A 446 25.19 -6.17 14.29
C ASN A 446 25.82 -5.82 12.92
N LYS A 447 26.32 -6.81 12.18
CA LYS A 447 26.80 -6.60 10.81
C LYS A 447 25.63 -6.61 9.84
N VAL A 448 25.62 -5.65 8.92
CA VAL A 448 24.60 -5.56 7.88
C VAL A 448 24.73 -6.76 6.94
N VAL A 449 23.76 -7.67 6.96
CA VAL A 449 23.73 -8.88 6.13
C VAL A 449 23.25 -8.57 4.72
N ALA A 450 22.35 -7.61 4.57
CA ALA A 450 21.77 -7.24 3.27
C ALA A 450 22.79 -6.73 2.24
N GLN A 451 23.95 -6.22 2.66
CA GLN A 451 25.00 -5.82 1.73
C GLN A 451 25.71 -6.98 1.03
N LYS A 452 25.57 -8.21 1.51
CA LYS A 452 26.14 -9.40 0.84
C LYS A 452 25.28 -9.92 -0.30
N LEU A 453 24.05 -9.45 -0.41
CA LEU A 453 23.10 -9.87 -1.46
C LEU A 453 23.20 -9.03 -2.75
N ILE A 454 24.05 -8.01 -2.76
CA ILE A 454 24.22 -7.07 -3.89
C ILE A 454 25.47 -7.45 -4.75
N GLN A 455 26.19 -8.52 -4.38
CA GLN A 455 27.30 -9.04 -5.17
C GLN A 455 26.89 -10.36 -5.89
#